data_dcc86b66266eda7e29db173377b5fa1b
#
_entry.id   dcc86b66266eda7e29db173377b5fa1b
#
_cell.length_a   1.000
_cell.length_b   1.000
_cell.length_c   1.000
_cell.angle_alpha   90.00
_cell.angle_beta   90.00
_cell.angle_gamma   90.00
#
_symmetry.space_group_name_H-M   'P 1'
#
loop_
_entity.id
_entity.type
_entity.pdbx_description
1 polymer ?
#
loop_
_entity_poly.entity_id
_entity_poly.type
_entity_poly.pdbx_seq_one_letter_code
_entity_poly.pdbx_strand_id
1 'polypeptide(L)'
;MATEKNVPLDDQGNVDFSPMHKYTVRRTGKQVMRMQMAIRVTAVVVLALFLIVLLLYLFSLFSTNGIGRFTVSSSDGERGLILSEMEDFSEYTALLHGEAYEGMDNITYSWMPTDLHEHEGGSHNGKNFFAYTFYVKNTGNEDIDYRAYIKIEHMKLAVDEAVRVQVYKNGESTVYAKKTKEGTIQVDPEFTTTPFVDTVTICDFNRMNFVVDEIDKYTVVIWLEGEDPECVNDILGGELKMSMTFDVYERDDTASA
;
A
#
# COMPACT_ATOMS: atom_id res chain seq x y z
N MET A 1 -37.52 -75.49 -19.32
CA MET A 1 -37.42 -75.25 -20.76
C MET A 1 -36.08 -74.53 -21.02
N ALA A 2 -35.12 -75.30 -21.56
CA ALA A 2 -33.81 -74.75 -21.90
C ALA A 2 -33.90 -74.01 -23.23
N THR A 3 -33.53 -72.73 -23.29
CA THR A 3 -33.48 -71.95 -24.53
C THR A 3 -32.30 -72.46 -25.36
N GLU A 4 -32.59 -73.10 -26.48
CA GLU A 4 -31.60 -73.51 -27.50
C GLU A 4 -30.87 -72.21 -27.98
N LYS A 5 -29.57 -72.15 -27.75
CA LYS A 5 -28.71 -71.10 -28.34
C LYS A 5 -28.56 -71.47 -29.83
N ASN A 6 -29.14 -70.68 -30.72
CA ASN A 6 -28.85 -70.71 -32.15
C ASN A 6 -27.36 -70.46 -32.37
N VAL A 7 -26.63 -71.52 -32.69
CA VAL A 7 -25.26 -71.48 -33.14
C VAL A 7 -25.28 -71.15 -34.64
N PRO A 8 -24.59 -70.07 -35.10
CA PRO A 8 -24.57 -69.79 -36.55
C PRO A 8 -23.86 -70.95 -37.29
N LEU A 9 -24.47 -71.42 -38.38
CA LEU A 9 -23.92 -72.43 -39.28
C LEU A 9 -23.41 -71.72 -40.55
N ASP A 10 -22.33 -72.30 -41.15
CA ASP A 10 -21.81 -71.82 -42.44
C ASP A 10 -22.73 -72.34 -43.56
N ASP A 11 -22.49 -71.97 -44.81
CA ASP A 11 -23.26 -72.32 -45.97
C ASP A 11 -23.25 -73.85 -46.28
N GLN A 12 -22.48 -74.67 -45.54
CA GLN A 12 -22.38 -76.12 -45.65
C GLN A 12 -22.97 -76.84 -44.42
N GLY A 13 -23.61 -76.09 -43.51
CA GLY A 13 -24.25 -76.63 -42.31
C GLY A 13 -23.31 -76.96 -41.15
N ASN A 14 -22.04 -76.54 -41.20
CA ASN A 14 -21.10 -76.68 -40.11
C ASN A 14 -21.16 -75.49 -39.18
N VAL A 15 -20.77 -75.67 -37.91
CA VAL A 15 -20.71 -74.56 -36.93
C VAL A 15 -19.67 -73.58 -37.40
N ASP A 16 -20.09 -72.34 -37.65
CA ASP A 16 -19.21 -71.24 -38.03
C ASP A 16 -18.45 -70.70 -36.78
N PHE A 17 -17.13 -71.02 -36.71
CA PHE A 17 -16.24 -70.57 -35.72
C PHE A 17 -15.52 -69.24 -36.11
N SER A 18 -15.98 -68.59 -37.17
CA SER A 18 -15.43 -67.27 -37.51
C SER A 18 -15.68 -66.31 -36.35
N PRO A 19 -14.67 -65.51 -35.92
CA PRO A 19 -14.80 -64.68 -34.75
C PRO A 19 -15.83 -63.59 -35.00
N MET A 20 -17.08 -63.84 -34.56
CA MET A 20 -18.10 -62.82 -34.50
C MET A 20 -17.67 -61.73 -33.56
N HIS A 21 -17.26 -60.63 -34.07
CA HIS A 21 -16.83 -59.39 -33.45
C HIS A 21 -15.34 -59.33 -33.10
N LYS A 22 -14.61 -58.64 -33.93
CA LYS A 22 -13.37 -57.96 -33.48
C LYS A 22 -13.72 -56.93 -32.38
N TYR A 23 -13.63 -57.34 -31.11
CA TYR A 23 -13.65 -56.39 -30.00
C TYR A 23 -12.45 -55.50 -30.14
N THR A 24 -12.63 -54.35 -30.70
CA THR A 24 -11.61 -53.29 -30.66
C THR A 24 -11.55 -52.77 -29.22
N VAL A 25 -10.64 -53.30 -28.43
CA VAL A 25 -10.33 -52.74 -27.13
C VAL A 25 -9.80 -51.34 -27.38
N ARG A 26 -10.65 -50.34 -27.21
CA ARG A 26 -10.32 -48.93 -27.49
C ARG A 26 -9.11 -48.44 -26.69
N ARG A 27 -8.81 -49.05 -25.53
CA ARG A 27 -7.62 -48.75 -24.73
C ARG A 27 -7.15 -49.99 -23.97
N THR A 28 -5.85 -50.27 -23.98
CA THR A 28 -5.25 -51.31 -23.13
C THR A 28 -5.17 -50.84 -21.69
N GLY A 29 -5.20 -51.74 -20.70
CA GLY A 29 -5.07 -51.40 -19.28
C GLY A 29 -3.83 -50.54 -18.98
N LYS A 30 -2.71 -50.78 -19.69
CA LYS A 30 -1.49 -49.97 -19.60
C LYS A 30 -1.69 -48.53 -20.11
N GLN A 31 -2.50 -48.29 -21.13
CA GLN A 31 -2.79 -46.96 -21.64
C GLN A 31 -3.69 -46.18 -20.68
N VAL A 32 -4.68 -46.83 -20.07
CA VAL A 32 -5.54 -46.22 -19.05
C VAL A 32 -4.73 -45.84 -17.82
N MET A 33 -3.83 -46.70 -17.35
CA MET A 33 -2.97 -46.43 -16.20
C MET A 33 -1.98 -45.29 -16.46
N ARG A 34 -1.37 -45.24 -17.66
CA ARG A 34 -0.50 -44.09 -18.05
C ARG A 34 -1.28 -42.78 -18.14
N MET A 35 -2.52 -42.81 -18.66
CA MET A 35 -3.35 -41.63 -18.75
C MET A 35 -3.78 -41.14 -17.37
N GLN A 36 -4.16 -42.02 -16.44
CA GLN A 36 -4.46 -41.63 -15.06
C GLN A 36 -3.22 -41.08 -14.33
N MET A 37 -2.04 -41.66 -14.55
CA MET A 37 -0.80 -41.18 -14.01
C MET A 37 -0.45 -39.78 -14.57
N ALA A 38 -0.60 -39.58 -15.88
CA ALA A 38 -0.40 -38.29 -16.52
C ALA A 38 -1.35 -37.23 -15.95
N ILE A 39 -2.63 -37.52 -15.80
CA ILE A 39 -3.62 -36.59 -15.21
C ILE A 39 -3.23 -36.21 -13.77
N ARG A 40 -2.80 -37.19 -12.95
CA ARG A 40 -2.36 -36.92 -11.57
C ARG A 40 -1.12 -36.05 -11.54
N VAL A 41 -0.12 -36.35 -12.38
CA VAL A 41 1.11 -35.54 -12.49
C VAL A 41 0.78 -34.12 -12.95
N THR A 42 -0.07 -33.97 -13.99
CA THR A 42 -0.48 -32.64 -14.45
C THR A 42 -1.24 -31.87 -13.37
N ALA A 43 -2.13 -32.53 -12.62
CA ALA A 43 -2.85 -31.88 -11.50
C ALA A 43 -1.90 -31.39 -10.39
N VAL A 44 -0.88 -32.19 -10.04
CA VAL A 44 0.13 -31.82 -9.04
C VAL A 44 0.97 -30.66 -9.54
N VAL A 45 1.37 -30.65 -10.82
CA VAL A 45 2.15 -29.54 -11.41
C VAL A 45 1.34 -28.25 -11.44
N VAL A 46 0.06 -28.32 -11.83
CA VAL A 46 -0.82 -27.13 -11.83
C VAL A 46 -1.03 -26.60 -10.42
N LEU A 47 -1.23 -27.49 -9.44
CA LEU A 47 -1.36 -27.09 -8.03
C LEU A 47 -0.07 -26.44 -7.51
N ALA A 48 1.10 -26.99 -7.84
CA ALA A 48 2.39 -26.42 -7.45
C ALA A 48 2.60 -25.03 -8.07
N LEU A 49 2.28 -24.84 -9.35
CA LEU A 49 2.34 -23.54 -10.02
C LEU A 49 1.39 -22.52 -9.36
N PHE A 50 0.16 -22.95 -9.05
CA PHE A 50 -0.79 -22.10 -8.35
C PHE A 50 -0.27 -21.65 -6.98
N LEU A 51 0.32 -22.57 -6.20
CA LEU A 51 0.93 -22.25 -4.91
C LEU A 51 2.12 -21.29 -5.05
N ILE A 52 2.96 -21.44 -6.07
CA ILE A 52 4.07 -20.53 -6.35
C ILE A 52 3.54 -19.13 -6.68
N VAL A 53 2.55 -19.02 -7.55
CA VAL A 53 1.92 -17.73 -7.90
C VAL A 53 1.27 -17.09 -6.68
N LEU A 54 0.58 -17.89 -5.85
CA LEU A 54 -0.01 -17.40 -4.59
C LEU A 54 1.06 -16.91 -3.62
N LEU A 55 2.17 -17.64 -3.48
CA LEU A 55 3.30 -17.22 -2.63
C LEU A 55 3.96 -15.93 -3.15
N LEU A 56 4.15 -15.81 -4.47
CA LEU A 56 4.68 -14.60 -5.08
C LEU A 56 3.72 -13.41 -4.89
N TYR A 57 2.42 -13.65 -5.00
CA TYR A 57 1.40 -12.64 -4.72
C TYR A 57 1.41 -12.20 -3.26
N LEU A 58 1.44 -13.16 -2.32
CA LEU A 58 1.56 -12.85 -0.89
C LEU A 58 2.88 -12.15 -0.58
N PHE A 59 4.00 -12.60 -1.17
CA PHE A 59 5.30 -11.94 -1.04
C PHE A 59 5.25 -10.50 -1.58
N SER A 60 4.58 -10.26 -2.71
CA SER A 60 4.36 -8.90 -3.24
C SER A 60 3.54 -8.02 -2.30
N LEU A 61 2.54 -8.57 -1.60
CA LEU A 61 1.77 -7.82 -0.59
C LEU A 61 2.61 -7.46 0.64
N PHE A 62 3.59 -8.29 1.01
CA PHE A 62 4.47 -8.08 2.17
C PHE A 62 5.82 -7.45 1.81
N SER A 63 6.25 -7.55 0.55
CA SER A 63 7.55 -7.05 0.06
C SER A 63 7.47 -5.59 -0.35
N THR A 64 7.09 -4.75 0.59
CA THR A 64 7.26 -3.31 0.45
C THR A 64 8.17 -2.85 1.56
N ASN A 65 9.42 -3.27 1.45
CA ASN A 65 10.50 -2.82 2.31
C ASN A 65 10.98 -1.46 1.78
N GLY A 66 10.97 -0.44 2.64
CA GLY A 66 11.51 0.88 2.30
C GLY A 66 11.07 1.93 3.31
N ILE A 67 11.94 2.87 3.59
CA ILE A 67 11.56 4.14 4.21
C ILE A 67 10.78 4.91 3.15
N GLY A 68 9.55 5.39 3.48
CA GLY A 68 8.83 6.29 2.59
C GLY A 68 7.58 5.74 1.95
N ARG A 69 6.91 4.76 2.56
CA ARG A 69 5.51 4.52 2.19
C ARG A 69 4.63 5.52 2.91
N PHE A 70 4.07 6.43 2.15
CA PHE A 70 3.17 7.44 2.66
C PHE A 70 1.80 7.30 2.00
N THR A 71 0.75 7.26 2.81
CA THR A 71 -0.63 7.22 2.33
C THR A 71 -1.38 8.42 2.88
N VAL A 72 -2.29 8.97 2.08
CA VAL A 72 -3.19 10.03 2.50
C VAL A 72 -4.62 9.56 2.33
N SER A 73 -5.41 9.63 3.38
CA SER A 73 -6.81 9.19 3.35
C SER A 73 -7.74 10.26 3.92
N SER A 74 -8.95 10.32 3.36
CA SER A 74 -10.09 11.01 3.94
C SER A 74 -11.08 9.97 4.45
N SER A 75 -11.40 10.01 5.73
CA SER A 75 -12.41 9.11 6.32
C SER A 75 -13.84 9.52 5.97
N ASP A 76 -14.03 10.76 5.54
CA ASP A 76 -15.32 11.41 5.40
C ASP A 76 -15.60 11.94 3.97
N GLY A 77 -15.25 11.15 2.95
CA GLY A 77 -15.58 11.49 1.56
C GLY A 77 -17.06 11.72 1.31
N GLU A 78 -17.94 11.07 2.08
CA GLU A 78 -19.39 11.28 2.05
C GLU A 78 -19.81 12.67 2.58
N ARG A 79 -18.97 13.31 3.40
CA ARG A 79 -19.18 14.68 3.91
C ARG A 79 -18.55 15.75 3.02
N GLY A 80 -18.05 15.36 1.84
CA GLY A 80 -17.55 16.28 0.83
C GLY A 80 -16.06 16.61 0.94
N LEU A 81 -15.28 16.00 1.84
CA LEU A 81 -13.83 16.19 1.91
C LEU A 81 -13.14 15.23 0.95
N ILE A 82 -12.63 15.74 -0.17
CA ILE A 82 -11.97 14.96 -1.21
C ILE A 82 -10.49 15.32 -1.34
N LEU A 83 -9.70 14.36 -1.84
CA LEU A 83 -8.27 14.48 -2.06
C LEU A 83 -7.94 14.41 -3.55
N SER A 84 -6.92 15.14 -3.98
CA SER A 84 -6.41 15.08 -5.35
C SER A 84 -4.91 15.34 -5.39
N GLU A 85 -4.22 14.76 -6.37
CA GLU A 85 -2.88 15.20 -6.79
C GLU A 85 -2.94 16.37 -7.78
N MET A 86 -4.12 16.70 -8.29
CA MET A 86 -4.32 17.78 -9.26
C MET A 86 -5.04 18.96 -8.58
N GLU A 87 -4.50 20.15 -8.74
CA GLU A 87 -5.08 21.37 -8.17
C GLU A 87 -6.49 21.68 -8.71
N ASP A 88 -6.75 21.31 -9.96
CA ASP A 88 -8.05 21.47 -10.60
C ASP A 88 -9.08 20.39 -10.23
N PHE A 89 -8.68 19.38 -9.45
CA PHE A 89 -9.51 18.23 -9.06
C PHE A 89 -10.16 17.50 -10.25
N SER A 90 -9.50 17.51 -11.42
CA SER A 90 -9.94 16.72 -12.57
C SER A 90 -9.97 15.22 -12.28
N GLU A 91 -9.10 14.77 -11.37
CA GLU A 91 -9.14 13.46 -10.76
C GLU A 91 -9.09 13.61 -9.22
N TYR A 92 -9.94 12.88 -8.51
CA TYR A 92 -9.98 12.89 -7.05
C TYR A 92 -10.30 11.52 -6.47
N THR A 93 -9.91 11.31 -5.22
CA THR A 93 -10.06 10.04 -4.52
C THR A 93 -10.20 10.26 -3.01
N ALA A 94 -10.61 9.23 -2.28
CA ALA A 94 -10.53 9.21 -0.82
C ALA A 94 -9.18 8.65 -0.30
N LEU A 95 -8.31 8.14 -1.18
CA LEU A 95 -7.04 7.53 -0.80
C LEU A 95 -5.97 7.83 -1.86
N LEU A 96 -4.90 8.49 -1.45
CA LEU A 96 -3.71 8.76 -2.26
C LEU A 96 -2.52 7.96 -1.74
N HIS A 97 -1.59 7.67 -2.64
CA HIS A 97 -0.37 6.94 -2.35
C HIS A 97 0.84 7.69 -2.89
N GLY A 98 1.70 8.18 -2.01
CA GLY A 98 3.02 8.63 -2.42
C GLY A 98 3.86 7.45 -2.90
N GLU A 99 4.70 7.68 -3.92
CA GLU A 99 5.63 6.66 -4.39
C GLU A 99 6.56 6.21 -3.27
N ALA A 100 6.64 4.89 -3.07
CA ALA A 100 7.57 4.33 -2.09
C ALA A 100 9.02 4.62 -2.51
N TYR A 101 9.83 5.04 -1.54
CA TYR A 101 11.25 5.27 -1.74
C TYR A 101 12.08 4.19 -1.05
N GLU A 102 12.95 3.53 -1.79
CA GLU A 102 13.84 2.48 -1.28
C GLU A 102 15.28 3.00 -1.19
N GLY A 103 15.96 2.70 -0.07
CA GLY A 103 17.39 3.00 0.08
C GLY A 103 17.70 4.47 0.36
N MET A 104 16.84 5.17 1.09
CA MET A 104 17.10 6.53 1.57
C MET A 104 18.29 6.53 2.54
N ASP A 105 19.30 7.34 2.24
CA ASP A 105 20.41 7.67 3.12
C ASP A 105 20.07 8.95 3.90
N ASN A 106 20.88 9.29 4.91
CA ASN A 106 20.71 10.55 5.60
C ASN A 106 21.08 11.75 4.71
N ILE A 107 20.50 12.89 5.01
CA ILE A 107 20.78 14.17 4.37
C ILE A 107 20.64 15.28 5.41
N THR A 108 21.42 16.32 5.28
CA THR A 108 21.27 17.53 6.10
C THR A 108 20.28 18.48 5.44
N TYR A 109 19.43 19.10 6.24
CA TYR A 109 18.36 20.00 5.77
C TYR A 109 18.83 21.03 4.74
N SER A 110 19.99 21.68 4.97
CA SER A 110 20.57 22.68 4.06
C SER A 110 20.88 22.16 2.65
N TRP A 111 20.88 20.85 2.45
CA TRP A 111 21.14 20.24 1.15
C TRP A 111 19.85 19.90 0.38
N MET A 112 18.71 20.09 1.01
CA MET A 112 17.42 19.90 0.35
C MET A 112 17.02 21.13 -0.46
N PRO A 113 16.27 20.95 -1.56
CA PRO A 113 15.65 22.07 -2.26
C PRO A 113 14.70 22.85 -1.34
N THR A 114 14.70 24.17 -1.44
CA THR A 114 13.85 25.04 -0.60
C THR A 114 12.45 25.26 -1.18
N ASP A 115 12.25 24.86 -2.43
CA ASP A 115 11.03 25.08 -3.23
C ASP A 115 10.12 23.84 -3.32
N LEU A 116 10.36 22.83 -2.46
CA LEU A 116 9.59 21.57 -2.48
C LEU A 116 8.07 21.77 -2.37
N HIS A 117 7.64 22.81 -1.66
CA HIS A 117 6.23 23.15 -1.49
C HIS A 117 5.62 23.89 -2.71
N GLU A 118 6.45 24.34 -3.65
CA GLU A 118 6.01 25.00 -4.88
C GLU A 118 5.67 24.00 -5.98
N HIS A 119 6.14 22.75 -5.86
CA HIS A 119 5.87 21.70 -6.84
C HIS A 119 4.38 21.42 -7.01
N GLU A 120 4.00 20.98 -8.21
CA GLU A 120 2.67 20.45 -8.50
C GLU A 120 2.44 19.16 -7.69
N GLY A 121 1.20 18.66 -7.67
CA GLY A 121 0.85 17.47 -6.92
C GLY A 121 1.53 16.19 -7.40
N GLY A 122 1.54 15.19 -6.54
CA GLY A 122 2.20 13.91 -6.73
C GLY A 122 3.55 13.81 -6.03
N SER A 123 4.25 12.71 -6.29
CA SER A 123 5.57 12.43 -5.71
C SER A 123 6.67 13.17 -6.47
N HIS A 124 7.54 13.86 -5.74
CA HIS A 124 8.73 14.52 -6.28
C HIS A 124 9.96 14.25 -5.41
N ASN A 125 10.15 12.97 -5.11
CA ASN A 125 11.22 12.46 -4.26
C ASN A 125 12.60 12.87 -4.77
N GLY A 126 13.49 13.24 -3.85
CA GLY A 126 14.91 13.39 -4.13
C GLY A 126 15.70 12.14 -3.82
N LYS A 127 17.03 12.23 -3.92
CA LYS A 127 17.89 11.06 -3.68
C LYS A 127 17.79 10.51 -2.25
N ASN A 128 17.64 11.41 -1.26
CA ASN A 128 17.67 11.05 0.17
C ASN A 128 16.54 11.70 0.96
N PHE A 129 15.46 12.03 0.29
CA PHE A 129 14.23 12.50 0.93
C PHE A 129 13.01 12.07 0.12
N PHE A 130 11.93 11.87 0.82
CA PHE A 130 10.60 11.72 0.27
C PHE A 130 9.92 13.08 0.22
N ALA A 131 9.21 13.40 -0.86
CA ALA A 131 8.38 14.58 -0.95
C ALA A 131 7.11 14.27 -1.74
N TYR A 132 5.97 14.67 -1.19
CA TYR A 132 4.66 14.41 -1.77
C TYR A 132 3.73 15.59 -1.58
N THR A 133 3.18 16.10 -2.67
CA THR A 133 2.24 17.21 -2.69
C THR A 133 0.85 16.73 -3.08
N PHE A 134 -0.17 17.22 -2.42
CA PHE A 134 -1.57 16.92 -2.70
C PHE A 134 -2.46 18.06 -2.24
N TYR A 135 -3.71 17.99 -2.65
CA TYR A 135 -4.73 19.00 -2.38
C TYR A 135 -5.93 18.37 -1.68
N VAL A 136 -6.52 19.15 -0.78
CA VAL A 136 -7.72 18.81 -0.04
C VAL A 136 -8.77 19.85 -0.38
N LYS A 137 -9.99 19.43 -0.73
CA LYS A 137 -11.09 20.33 -1.09
C LYS A 137 -12.35 19.96 -0.34
N ASN A 138 -13.08 21.00 0.08
CA ASN A 138 -14.46 20.87 0.55
C ASN A 138 -15.42 20.96 -0.66
N THR A 139 -15.98 19.83 -1.07
CA THR A 139 -17.03 19.77 -2.11
C THR A 139 -18.43 19.56 -1.53
N GLY A 140 -18.56 19.65 -0.22
CA GLY A 140 -19.83 19.61 0.48
C GLY A 140 -20.71 20.82 0.18
N ASN A 141 -21.82 20.93 0.87
CA ASN A 141 -22.78 22.02 0.75
C ASN A 141 -22.75 22.96 1.97
N GLU A 142 -21.83 22.75 2.90
CA GLU A 142 -21.64 23.53 4.12
C GLU A 142 -20.17 23.65 4.48
N ASP A 143 -19.85 24.68 5.28
CA ASP A 143 -18.52 24.86 5.83
C ASP A 143 -18.24 23.80 6.90
N ILE A 144 -17.07 23.21 6.88
CA ILE A 144 -16.68 22.10 7.77
C ILE A 144 -15.45 22.46 8.60
N ASP A 145 -15.30 21.79 9.71
CA ASP A 145 -14.03 21.70 10.43
C ASP A 145 -13.42 20.33 10.16
N TYR A 146 -12.11 20.25 9.92
CA TYR A 146 -11.43 18.96 9.81
C TYR A 146 -10.21 18.88 10.71
N ARG A 147 -9.88 17.67 11.14
CA ARG A 147 -8.66 17.31 11.82
C ARG A 147 -7.76 16.60 10.84
N ALA A 148 -6.47 16.96 10.84
CA ALA A 148 -5.44 16.28 10.07
C ALA A 148 -4.35 15.78 11.02
N TYR A 149 -3.95 14.52 10.86
CA TYR A 149 -2.90 13.94 11.66
C TYR A 149 -2.05 12.96 10.85
N ILE A 150 -0.76 12.87 11.22
CA ILE A 150 0.17 11.90 10.64
C ILE A 150 0.54 10.87 11.70
N LYS A 151 0.43 9.58 11.33
CA LYS A 151 0.81 8.47 12.18
C LYS A 151 1.86 7.57 11.54
N ILE A 152 2.69 6.98 12.40
CA ILE A 152 3.59 5.89 12.05
C ILE A 152 2.79 4.59 12.08
N GLU A 153 2.62 3.96 10.92
CA GLU A 153 1.90 2.70 10.75
C GLU A 153 2.80 1.49 10.96
N HIS A 154 4.07 1.63 10.60
CA HIS A 154 5.07 0.60 10.79
C HIS A 154 6.46 1.22 10.93
N MET A 155 7.26 0.66 11.81
CA MET A 155 8.63 1.10 12.05
C MET A 155 9.52 -0.11 12.36
N LYS A 156 10.77 -0.05 11.87
CA LYS A 156 11.80 -1.04 12.15
C LYS A 156 13.13 -0.34 12.40
N LEU A 157 13.91 -0.87 13.36
CA LEU A 157 15.23 -0.37 13.73
C LEU A 157 15.24 1.09 14.24
N ALA A 158 14.15 1.53 14.90
CA ALA A 158 14.06 2.83 15.54
C ALA A 158 14.46 4.03 14.63
N VAL A 159 14.14 3.98 13.34
CA VAL A 159 14.46 5.08 12.39
C VAL A 159 13.77 6.40 12.74
N ASP A 160 12.70 6.33 13.54
CA ASP A 160 11.98 7.49 14.05
C ASP A 160 12.81 8.39 14.97
N GLU A 161 13.91 7.90 15.51
CA GLU A 161 14.83 8.70 16.33
C GLU A 161 15.50 9.83 15.53
N ALA A 162 15.87 9.55 14.25
CA ALA A 162 16.56 10.51 13.39
C ALA A 162 15.68 11.08 12.28
N VAL A 163 14.42 10.66 12.17
CA VAL A 163 13.52 11.13 11.11
C VAL A 163 13.06 12.56 11.38
N ARG A 164 12.94 13.33 10.32
CA ARG A 164 12.23 14.61 10.29
C ARG A 164 11.06 14.54 9.35
N VAL A 165 9.95 15.13 9.74
CA VAL A 165 8.75 15.27 8.93
C VAL A 165 8.39 16.73 8.86
N GLN A 166 8.51 17.34 7.69
CA GLN A 166 8.09 18.70 7.43
C GLN A 166 6.73 18.67 6.73
N VAL A 167 5.78 19.38 7.28
CA VAL A 167 4.45 19.54 6.71
C VAL A 167 4.29 20.99 6.31
N TYR A 168 4.15 21.21 5.00
CA TYR A 168 3.71 22.49 4.46
C TYR A 168 2.19 22.46 4.31
N LYS A 169 1.55 23.54 4.71
CA LYS A 169 0.15 23.82 4.45
C LYS A 169 0.04 25.22 3.87
N ASN A 170 -0.41 25.34 2.63
CA ASN A 170 -0.55 26.61 1.94
C ASN A 170 0.73 27.48 1.98
N GLY A 171 1.91 26.82 1.92
CA GLY A 171 3.22 27.48 1.96
C GLY A 171 3.82 27.69 3.36
N GLU A 172 3.04 27.61 4.43
CA GLU A 172 3.56 27.64 5.80
C GLU A 172 4.02 26.24 6.23
N SER A 173 5.16 26.12 6.89
CA SER A 173 5.69 24.82 7.27
C SER A 173 5.98 24.67 8.75
N THR A 174 5.88 23.42 9.22
CA THR A 174 6.33 22.99 10.54
C THR A 174 7.15 21.72 10.38
N VAL A 175 8.31 21.67 11.03
CA VAL A 175 9.17 20.48 11.07
C VAL A 175 8.93 19.75 12.38
N TYR A 176 8.64 18.46 12.27
CA TYR A 176 8.40 17.57 13.40
C TYR A 176 9.56 16.61 13.58
N ALA A 177 9.95 16.37 14.84
CA ALA A 177 10.95 15.40 15.23
C ALA A 177 10.57 14.72 16.54
N LYS A 178 11.06 13.52 16.76
CA LYS A 178 10.97 12.87 18.06
C LYS A 178 11.84 13.64 19.06
N LYS A 179 11.45 13.67 20.32
CA LYS A 179 12.33 14.19 21.38
C LYS A 179 13.58 13.33 21.47
N THR A 180 14.69 13.96 21.88
CA THR A 180 15.93 13.23 22.19
C THR A 180 15.69 12.15 23.25
N LYS A 181 16.63 11.23 23.40
CA LYS A 181 16.60 10.22 24.46
C LYS A 181 16.56 10.81 25.88
N GLU A 182 17.10 12.01 26.04
CA GLU A 182 17.02 12.80 27.26
C GLU A 182 15.68 13.51 27.47
N GLY A 183 14.76 13.42 26.49
CA GLY A 183 13.43 14.03 26.51
C GLY A 183 13.40 15.51 26.15
N THR A 184 14.49 16.05 25.58
CA THR A 184 14.58 17.43 25.13
C THR A 184 14.05 17.58 23.69
N ILE A 185 13.68 18.80 23.30
CA ILE A 185 13.28 19.11 21.92
C ILE A 185 14.54 19.11 21.06
N GLN A 186 14.46 18.47 19.88
CA GLN A 186 15.51 18.54 18.87
C GLN A 186 15.62 19.98 18.36
N VAL A 187 16.85 20.50 18.33
CA VAL A 187 17.16 21.81 17.78
C VAL A 187 18.23 21.62 16.73
N ASP A 188 17.83 21.76 15.48
CA ASP A 188 18.76 21.74 14.35
C ASP A 188 19.34 23.13 14.11
N PRO A 189 20.51 23.28 13.47
CA PRO A 189 21.17 24.58 13.30
C PRO A 189 20.32 25.63 12.55
N GLU A 190 19.39 25.20 11.72
CA GLU A 190 18.64 26.05 10.80
C GLU A 190 17.17 26.22 11.19
N PHE A 191 16.64 25.36 12.07
CA PHE A 191 15.24 25.39 12.48
C PHE A 191 15.03 24.75 13.86
N THR A 192 13.91 25.11 14.49
CA THR A 192 13.45 24.45 15.72
C THR A 192 12.37 23.46 15.37
N THR A 193 12.50 22.22 15.87
CA THR A 193 11.49 21.20 15.63
C THR A 193 10.32 21.30 16.61
N THR A 194 9.16 20.84 16.16
CA THR A 194 8.02 20.57 17.01
C THR A 194 8.05 19.08 17.40
N PRO A 195 7.96 18.76 18.71
CA PRO A 195 7.96 17.36 19.13
C PRO A 195 6.79 16.57 18.55
N PHE A 196 7.01 15.28 18.26
CA PHE A 196 5.91 14.37 18.01
C PHE A 196 4.89 14.42 19.15
N VAL A 197 3.61 14.30 18.81
CA VAL A 197 2.51 14.31 19.77
C VAL A 197 2.65 13.13 20.77
N ASP A 198 2.98 11.96 20.24
CA ASP A 198 3.28 10.75 21.00
C ASP A 198 4.22 9.81 20.21
N THR A 199 4.37 8.57 20.66
CA THR A 199 5.28 7.58 20.05
C THR A 199 4.89 7.12 18.65
N VAL A 200 3.65 7.34 18.24
CA VAL A 200 3.10 6.92 16.93
C VAL A 200 2.48 8.07 16.17
N THR A 201 2.08 9.15 16.84
CA THR A 201 1.46 10.33 16.24
C THR A 201 2.51 11.44 16.08
N ILE A 202 2.83 11.75 14.84
CA ILE A 202 3.81 12.78 14.49
C ILE A 202 3.24 14.16 14.70
N CYS A 203 2.11 14.45 14.08
CA CYS A 203 1.39 15.71 14.22
C CYS A 203 -0.12 15.48 14.25
N ASP A 204 -0.82 16.46 14.80
CA ASP A 204 -2.27 16.45 14.95
C ASP A 204 -2.73 17.90 15.05
N PHE A 205 -3.50 18.38 14.09
CA PHE A 205 -3.98 19.75 14.05
C PHE A 205 -5.36 19.85 13.44
N ASN A 206 -6.08 20.91 13.83
CA ASN A 206 -7.42 21.21 13.37
C ASN A 206 -7.41 22.35 12.35
N ARG A 207 -8.22 22.22 11.31
CA ARG A 207 -8.56 23.29 10.38
C ARG A 207 -10.00 23.71 10.62
N MET A 208 -10.16 24.91 11.13
CA MET A 208 -11.46 25.46 11.44
C MET A 208 -12.00 26.23 10.24
N ASN A 209 -13.33 26.17 10.04
CA ASN A 209 -14.05 26.96 9.05
C ASN A 209 -13.50 26.79 7.62
N PHE A 210 -13.39 25.54 7.17
CA PHE A 210 -12.99 25.22 5.80
C PHE A 210 -14.23 25.38 4.91
N VAL A 211 -14.29 26.49 4.21
CA VAL A 211 -15.49 26.89 3.48
C VAL A 211 -15.72 26.03 2.24
N VAL A 212 -16.97 26.04 1.75
CA VAL A 212 -17.32 25.33 0.52
C VAL A 212 -16.44 25.78 -0.64
N ASP A 213 -15.95 24.82 -1.44
CA ASP A 213 -15.02 25.00 -2.57
C ASP A 213 -13.60 25.48 -2.21
N GLU A 214 -13.30 25.70 -0.93
CA GLU A 214 -11.93 26.02 -0.50
C GLU A 214 -10.97 24.83 -0.74
N ILE A 215 -9.72 25.15 -1.05
CA ILE A 215 -8.65 24.19 -1.30
C ILE A 215 -7.49 24.50 -0.37
N ASP A 216 -7.03 23.47 0.36
CA ASP A 216 -5.77 23.50 1.08
C ASP A 216 -4.74 22.65 0.32
N LYS A 217 -3.56 23.21 0.07
CA LYS A 217 -2.41 22.51 -0.50
C LYS A 217 -1.51 22.01 0.62
N TYR A 218 -1.17 20.73 0.56
CA TYR A 218 -0.22 20.09 1.48
C TYR A 218 0.99 19.59 0.74
N THR A 219 2.17 19.77 1.33
CA THR A 219 3.39 19.06 0.92
C THR A 219 4.01 18.43 2.16
N VAL A 220 4.25 17.14 2.11
CA VAL A 220 4.90 16.39 3.19
C VAL A 220 6.28 15.98 2.72
N VAL A 221 7.30 16.38 3.47
CA VAL A 221 8.70 16.03 3.20
C VAL A 221 9.22 15.21 4.37
N ILE A 222 9.89 14.10 4.06
CA ILE A 222 10.41 13.15 5.06
C ILE A 222 11.86 12.86 4.73
N TRP A 223 12.75 12.99 5.73
CA TRP A 223 14.16 12.66 5.60
C TRP A 223 14.74 12.13 6.91
N LEU A 224 15.95 11.55 6.83
CA LEU A 224 16.77 11.23 7.99
C LEU A 224 17.78 12.37 8.16
N GLU A 225 17.76 13.04 9.30
CA GLU A 225 18.67 14.17 9.58
C GLU A 225 20.06 13.65 9.90
N GLY A 226 21.02 14.00 9.02
CA GLY A 226 22.39 13.52 9.14
C GLY A 226 23.17 14.13 10.31
N GLU A 227 22.78 15.30 10.78
CA GLU A 227 23.38 15.97 11.94
C GLU A 227 22.77 15.55 13.28
N ASP A 228 21.71 14.72 13.25
CA ASP A 228 21.12 14.17 14.45
C ASP A 228 22.07 13.17 15.13
N PRO A 229 22.41 13.35 16.41
CA PRO A 229 23.27 12.42 17.15
C PRO A 229 22.71 10.97 17.19
N GLU A 230 21.42 10.80 16.97
CA GLU A 230 20.72 9.51 16.96
C GLU A 230 20.70 8.88 15.57
N CYS A 231 21.18 9.58 14.53
CA CYS A 231 21.40 9.05 13.18
C CYS A 231 22.66 8.19 13.13
N VAL A 232 22.59 7.00 13.71
CA VAL A 232 23.70 6.06 13.87
C VAL A 232 23.50 4.79 13.03
N ASN A 233 24.55 3.97 12.88
CA ASN A 233 24.49 2.76 12.09
C ASN A 233 23.40 1.75 12.51
N ASP A 234 22.88 1.84 13.72
CA ASP A 234 21.85 0.95 14.23
C ASP A 234 20.50 1.11 13.51
N ILE A 235 20.27 2.25 12.82
CA ILE A 235 19.07 2.48 12.02
C ILE A 235 19.22 2.04 10.55
N LEU A 236 20.41 1.58 10.14
CA LEU A 236 20.64 1.14 8.76
C LEU A 236 19.75 -0.06 8.39
N GLY A 237 19.06 0.05 7.26
CA GLY A 237 18.08 -0.95 6.81
C GLY A 237 16.75 -0.87 7.57
N GLY A 238 16.53 0.22 8.28
CA GLY A 238 15.27 0.53 8.91
C GLY A 238 14.14 0.76 7.90
N GLU A 239 12.92 0.59 8.37
CA GLU A 239 11.69 0.79 7.58
C GLU A 239 10.77 1.75 8.33
N LEU A 240 10.10 2.62 7.57
CA LEU A 240 9.12 3.55 8.11
C LEU A 240 7.94 3.68 7.14
N LYS A 241 6.74 3.42 7.65
CA LYS A 241 5.49 3.65 6.91
C LYS A 241 4.66 4.62 7.70
N MET A 242 4.11 5.61 7.04
CA MET A 242 3.28 6.64 7.65
C MET A 242 1.99 6.84 6.87
N SER A 243 0.97 7.30 7.56
CA SER A 243 -0.28 7.74 6.96
C SER A 243 -0.65 9.13 7.44
N MET A 244 -1.23 9.93 6.56
CA MET A 244 -1.91 11.17 6.91
C MET A 244 -3.41 10.97 6.72
N THR A 245 -4.19 11.31 7.72
CA THR A 245 -5.64 11.13 7.70
C THR A 245 -6.33 12.46 7.96
N PHE A 246 -7.41 12.66 7.23
CA PHE A 246 -8.30 13.81 7.35
C PHE A 246 -9.68 13.34 7.82
N ASP A 247 -10.10 13.84 8.97
CA ASP A 247 -11.39 13.53 9.57
C ASP A 247 -12.21 14.81 9.70
N VAL A 248 -13.42 14.83 9.14
CA VAL A 248 -14.38 15.91 9.36
C VAL A 248 -15.03 15.71 10.73
N TYR A 249 -15.10 16.73 11.54
CA TYR A 249 -15.83 16.68 12.82
C TYR A 249 -16.82 17.82 12.94
N GLU A 250 -17.91 17.54 13.62
CA GLU A 250 -18.89 18.55 13.99
C GLU A 250 -18.40 19.33 15.22
N ARG A 251 -18.49 20.65 15.14
CA ARG A 251 -18.20 21.49 16.30
C ARG A 251 -19.28 21.27 17.35
N ASP A 252 -18.88 20.89 18.54
CA ASP A 252 -19.80 20.81 19.67
C ASP A 252 -20.04 22.24 20.21
N ASP A 253 -21.03 22.92 19.63
CA ASP A 253 -21.38 24.29 19.99
C ASP A 253 -21.97 24.40 21.42
N THR A 254 -22.09 23.28 22.15
CA THR A 254 -22.63 23.26 23.52
C THR A 254 -21.62 23.67 24.59
N ALA A 255 -20.34 23.87 24.26
CA ALA A 255 -19.27 24.19 25.21
C ALA A 255 -19.09 25.71 25.47
N SER A 256 -19.90 26.59 24.89
CA SER A 256 -19.80 28.05 25.02
C SER A 256 -21.12 28.69 25.49
N ALA A 257 -21.72 28.16 26.56
CA ALA A 257 -22.83 28.78 27.26
C ALA A 257 -22.50 28.95 28.75
#